data_3039c62ad4b94efc6d593b4ed1ddbe45
#
_entry.id   3039c62ad4b94efc6d593b4ed1ddbe45
#
_cell.length_a   1.000
_cell.length_b   1.000
_cell.length_c   1.000
_cell.angle_alpha   90.00
_cell.angle_beta   90.00
_cell.angle_gamma   90.00
#
_symmetry.space_group_name_H-M   'P 1'
#
loop_
_entity.id
_entity.type
_entity.pdbx_description
1 polymer ?
#
loop_
_entity_poly.entity_id
_entity_poly.type
_entity_poly.pdbx_seq_one_letter_code
_entity_poly.pdbx_strand_id
1 'polypeptide(L)'
;MSKAIVLVAFGSANLEGIKQSIGLLEQDLNEYFAGEYTVLKAFTSNKIIELLKERHDYVIPHLSKALFNLVNQGYEEVIIQPLHIMSTSDIKRIEEVVDEYKYSMKRIVICNTLFSDEEEVLIKESNEIANIIWDDSEKNDILLVGHGSKKNSNKIYDVITEAVRNKSNKKVYLATLEGEKTLDLAIEEILKDDTKKLTLKSLFIIPGKHVIDGILNSNDSWSEKIKSKGIEITIGKKSLLQYEKIREMYITKINNVIRNIK
;
A
#
# COMPACT_ATOMS: atom_id res chain seq x y z
N MET A 1 -7.60 -17.03 -25.56
CA MET A 1 -6.50 -16.08 -25.27
C MET A 1 -6.30 -16.11 -23.78
N SER A 2 -5.14 -16.58 -23.31
CA SER A 2 -4.85 -16.67 -21.89
C SER A 2 -4.42 -15.29 -21.35
N LYS A 3 -5.07 -14.85 -20.27
CA LYS A 3 -4.89 -13.52 -19.69
C LYS A 3 -4.54 -13.63 -18.21
N ALA A 4 -3.68 -12.74 -17.71
CA ALA A 4 -3.31 -12.71 -16.31
C ALA A 4 -3.30 -11.30 -15.73
N ILE A 5 -3.57 -11.20 -14.43
CA ILE A 5 -3.34 -10.03 -13.60
C ILE A 5 -2.25 -10.39 -12.60
N VAL A 6 -1.18 -9.61 -12.55
CA VAL A 6 -0.09 -9.81 -11.60
C VAL A 6 -0.10 -8.70 -10.57
N LEU A 7 -0.41 -9.03 -9.32
CA LEU A 7 -0.33 -8.14 -8.18
C LEU A 7 1.12 -8.02 -7.71
N VAL A 8 1.73 -6.85 -7.87
CA VAL A 8 3.16 -6.65 -7.62
C VAL A 8 3.38 -5.76 -6.40
N ALA A 9 4.10 -6.26 -5.41
CA ALA A 9 4.53 -5.51 -4.25
C ALA A 9 6.04 -5.61 -4.05
N PHE A 10 6.64 -4.69 -3.28
CA PHE A 10 8.00 -4.87 -2.78
C PHE A 10 8.12 -6.20 -2.01
N GLY A 11 7.10 -6.47 -1.19
CA GLY A 11 6.96 -7.66 -0.38
C GLY A 11 6.89 -7.39 1.12
N SER A 12 6.47 -8.39 1.85
CA SER A 12 6.43 -8.39 3.32
C SER A 12 6.84 -9.78 3.84
N ALA A 13 7.62 -9.84 4.91
CA ALA A 13 7.92 -11.10 5.60
C ALA A 13 6.82 -11.53 6.59
N ASN A 14 5.74 -10.75 6.69
CA ASN A 14 4.57 -11.07 7.52
C ASN A 14 3.55 -11.85 6.68
N LEU A 15 3.57 -13.18 6.79
CA LEU A 15 2.68 -14.06 6.01
C LEU A 15 1.19 -13.78 6.31
N GLU A 16 0.84 -13.55 7.57
CA GLU A 16 -0.54 -13.23 7.95
C GLU A 16 -0.97 -11.88 7.35
N GLY A 17 -0.11 -10.88 7.41
CA GLY A 17 -0.34 -9.58 6.77
C GLY A 17 -0.56 -9.71 5.25
N ILE A 18 0.18 -10.59 4.56
CA ILE A 18 -0.01 -10.87 3.12
C ILE A 18 -1.39 -11.48 2.90
N LYS A 19 -1.78 -12.49 3.68
CA LYS A 19 -3.08 -13.16 3.54
C LYS A 19 -4.25 -12.20 3.78
N GLN A 20 -4.14 -11.36 4.81
CA GLN A 20 -5.17 -10.40 5.21
C GLN A 20 -5.18 -9.11 4.38
N SER A 21 -4.32 -8.97 3.40
CA SER A 21 -4.24 -7.80 2.52
C SER A 21 -4.23 -8.21 1.04
N ILE A 22 -3.08 -8.58 0.48
CA ILE A 22 -2.97 -9.01 -0.93
C ILE A 22 -3.85 -10.23 -1.21
N GLY A 23 -3.94 -11.16 -0.25
CA GLY A 23 -4.79 -12.35 -0.38
C GLY A 23 -6.28 -12.00 -0.54
N LEU A 24 -6.77 -10.98 0.18
CA LEU A 24 -8.15 -10.51 0.03
C LEU A 24 -8.36 -9.86 -1.34
N LEU A 25 -7.43 -9.02 -1.82
CA LEU A 25 -7.52 -8.43 -3.15
C LEU A 25 -7.46 -9.50 -4.26
N GLU A 26 -6.60 -10.51 -4.11
CA GLU A 26 -6.55 -11.66 -5.03
C GLU A 26 -7.89 -12.40 -5.08
N GLN A 27 -8.52 -12.63 -3.94
CA GLN A 27 -9.84 -13.25 -3.87
C GLN A 27 -10.89 -12.39 -4.57
N ASP A 28 -10.99 -11.10 -4.23
CA ASP A 28 -11.95 -10.18 -4.84
C ASP A 28 -11.79 -10.10 -6.36
N LEU A 29 -10.54 -10.10 -6.87
CA LEU A 29 -10.26 -10.09 -8.31
C LEU A 29 -10.67 -11.42 -8.99
N ASN A 30 -10.41 -12.57 -8.36
CA ASN A 30 -10.84 -13.86 -8.88
C ASN A 30 -12.36 -13.94 -8.96
N GLU A 31 -13.08 -13.40 -7.98
CA GLU A 31 -14.53 -13.33 -7.98
C GLU A 31 -15.04 -12.35 -9.06
N TYR A 32 -14.45 -11.15 -9.15
CA TYR A 32 -14.87 -10.11 -10.07
C TYR A 32 -14.69 -10.51 -11.54
N PHE A 33 -13.55 -11.10 -11.88
CA PHE A 33 -13.25 -11.52 -13.27
C PHE A 33 -13.71 -12.93 -13.61
N ALA A 34 -14.27 -13.68 -12.66
CA ALA A 34 -14.92 -14.98 -12.85
C ALA A 34 -14.15 -15.97 -13.74
N GLY A 35 -12.81 -16.00 -13.60
CA GLY A 35 -11.93 -16.90 -14.38
C GLY A 35 -11.54 -16.38 -15.76
N GLU A 36 -11.93 -15.16 -16.15
CA GLU A 36 -11.43 -14.52 -17.38
C GLU A 36 -9.92 -14.22 -17.31
N TYR A 37 -9.42 -13.89 -16.11
CA TYR A 37 -8.02 -13.64 -15.83
C TYR A 37 -7.50 -14.59 -14.76
N THR A 38 -6.28 -15.10 -14.95
CA THR A 38 -5.53 -15.75 -13.87
C THR A 38 -4.91 -14.68 -12.99
N VAL A 39 -5.22 -14.65 -11.70
CA VAL A 39 -4.65 -13.68 -10.76
C VAL A 39 -3.44 -14.28 -10.05
N LEU A 40 -2.32 -13.58 -10.05
CA LEU A 40 -1.04 -14.02 -9.48
C LEU A 40 -0.46 -12.92 -8.58
N LYS A 41 0.38 -13.34 -7.63
CA LYS A 41 1.21 -12.44 -6.79
C LYS A 41 2.67 -12.55 -7.20
N ALA A 42 3.37 -11.42 -7.21
CA ALA A 42 4.82 -11.35 -7.40
C ALA A 42 5.44 -10.29 -6.50
N PHE A 43 6.67 -10.50 -6.07
CA PHE A 43 7.43 -9.52 -5.31
C PHE A 43 8.65 -9.03 -6.10
N THR A 44 9.16 -7.85 -5.70
CA THR A 44 10.38 -7.26 -6.29
C THR A 44 11.61 -7.45 -5.40
N SER A 45 11.43 -7.82 -4.12
CA SER A 45 12.52 -8.01 -3.17
C SER A 45 12.90 -9.50 -3.01
N ASN A 46 14.04 -9.91 -3.57
CA ASN A 46 14.57 -11.26 -3.40
C ASN A 46 14.77 -11.61 -1.92
N LYS A 47 15.27 -10.67 -1.11
CA LYS A 47 15.47 -10.88 0.32
C LYS A 47 14.17 -11.25 1.04
N ILE A 48 13.06 -10.60 0.70
CA ILE A 48 11.75 -10.91 1.30
C ILE A 48 11.24 -12.26 0.83
N ILE A 49 11.42 -12.59 -0.45
CA ILE A 49 11.06 -13.91 -1.03
C ILE A 49 11.78 -15.03 -0.30
N GLU A 50 13.10 -14.89 -0.10
CA GLU A 50 13.93 -15.85 0.65
C GLU A 50 13.45 -16.00 2.10
N LEU A 51 13.24 -14.89 2.81
CA LEU A 51 12.74 -14.91 4.19
C LEU A 51 11.38 -15.59 4.34
N LEU A 52 10.46 -15.40 3.37
CA LEU A 52 9.16 -16.07 3.39
C LEU A 52 9.30 -17.57 3.19
N LYS A 53 10.16 -17.99 2.26
CA LYS A 53 10.45 -19.40 2.02
C LYS A 53 11.10 -20.05 3.24
N GLU A 54 12.13 -19.43 3.82
CA GLU A 54 12.84 -19.97 4.98
C GLU A 54 11.97 -20.08 6.24
N ARG A 55 11.15 -19.05 6.52
CA ARG A 55 10.40 -18.98 7.78
C ARG A 55 9.04 -19.66 7.73
N HIS A 56 8.43 -19.72 6.55
CA HIS A 56 7.03 -20.12 6.39
C HIS A 56 6.80 -21.17 5.33
N ASP A 57 7.86 -21.62 4.62
CA ASP A 57 7.76 -22.46 3.41
C ASP A 57 6.75 -21.92 2.39
N TYR A 58 6.67 -20.58 2.32
CA TYR A 58 5.72 -19.87 1.46
C TYR A 58 6.45 -19.25 0.28
N VAL A 59 6.07 -19.68 -0.95
CA VAL A 59 6.76 -19.29 -2.17
C VAL A 59 5.93 -18.25 -2.93
N ILE A 60 6.50 -17.07 -3.10
CA ILE A 60 6.02 -16.04 -4.04
C ILE A 60 7.17 -15.80 -5.03
N PRO A 61 6.91 -15.79 -6.35
CA PRO A 61 7.96 -15.55 -7.33
C PRO A 61 8.40 -14.08 -7.34
N HIS A 62 9.65 -13.84 -7.71
CA HIS A 62 10.07 -12.53 -8.18
C HIS A 62 9.32 -12.16 -9.47
N LEU A 63 9.05 -10.86 -9.71
CA LEU A 63 8.28 -10.40 -10.88
C LEU A 63 8.83 -10.95 -12.20
N SER A 64 10.15 -10.90 -12.42
CA SER A 64 10.77 -11.44 -13.63
C SER A 64 10.49 -12.93 -13.83
N LYS A 65 10.51 -13.73 -12.73
CA LYS A 65 10.18 -15.15 -12.79
C LYS A 65 8.72 -15.41 -13.07
N ALA A 66 7.82 -14.58 -12.52
CA ALA A 66 6.39 -14.65 -12.81
C ALA A 66 6.13 -14.41 -14.29
N LEU A 67 6.71 -13.34 -14.86
CA LEU A 67 6.56 -13.01 -16.28
C LEU A 67 7.16 -14.07 -17.20
N PHE A 68 8.37 -14.58 -16.89
CA PHE A 68 8.99 -15.69 -17.61
C PHE A 68 8.06 -16.93 -17.66
N ASN A 69 7.44 -17.27 -16.54
CA ASN A 69 6.53 -18.41 -16.48
C ASN A 69 5.27 -18.18 -17.32
N LEU A 70 4.71 -16.96 -17.28
CA LEU A 70 3.53 -16.60 -18.07
C LEU A 70 3.80 -16.67 -19.58
N VAL A 71 4.96 -16.17 -20.04
CA VAL A 71 5.39 -16.32 -21.46
C VAL A 71 5.46 -17.77 -21.86
N ASN A 72 6.15 -18.60 -21.05
CA ASN A 72 6.32 -20.04 -21.36
C ASN A 72 4.99 -20.83 -21.35
N GLN A 73 3.99 -20.36 -20.61
CA GLN A 73 2.65 -20.94 -20.57
C GLN A 73 1.72 -20.39 -21.66
N GLY A 74 2.23 -19.50 -22.53
CA GLY A 74 1.47 -18.94 -23.66
C GLY A 74 0.45 -17.88 -23.27
N TYR A 75 0.64 -17.17 -22.14
CA TYR A 75 -0.18 -16.02 -21.83
C TYR A 75 0.10 -14.89 -22.81
N GLU A 76 -0.96 -14.30 -23.35
CA GLU A 76 -0.90 -13.30 -24.41
C GLU A 76 -1.16 -11.88 -23.89
N GLU A 77 -1.94 -11.73 -22.81
CA GLU A 77 -2.27 -10.45 -22.19
C GLU A 77 -1.94 -10.51 -20.69
N VAL A 78 -1.13 -9.57 -20.21
CA VAL A 78 -0.78 -9.45 -18.81
C VAL A 78 -0.99 -8.01 -18.33
N ILE A 79 -1.70 -7.89 -17.22
CA ILE A 79 -1.91 -6.62 -16.52
C ILE A 79 -1.12 -6.65 -15.23
N ILE A 80 -0.22 -5.69 -15.07
CA ILE A 80 0.59 -5.52 -13.85
C ILE A 80 -0.11 -4.49 -12.98
N GLN A 81 -0.50 -4.88 -11.78
CA GLN A 81 -1.03 -3.97 -10.77
C GLN A 81 -0.01 -3.76 -9.65
N PRO A 82 0.71 -2.64 -9.65
CA PRO A 82 1.57 -2.29 -8.52
C PRO A 82 0.75 -2.03 -7.26
N LEU A 83 1.14 -2.68 -6.15
CA LEU A 83 0.56 -2.46 -4.83
C LEU A 83 1.45 -1.49 -4.04
N HIS A 84 1.59 -0.28 -4.57
CA HIS A 84 2.33 0.83 -4.00
C HIS A 84 1.40 2.01 -3.77
N ILE A 85 1.69 2.80 -2.76
CA ILE A 85 0.90 4.01 -2.48
C ILE A 85 1.11 5.02 -3.60
N MET A 86 2.33 5.18 -4.07
CA MET A 86 2.73 6.19 -5.04
C MET A 86 3.84 5.69 -5.95
N SER A 87 4.10 6.45 -7.00
CA SER A 87 5.22 6.22 -7.91
C SER A 87 6.55 6.48 -7.20
N THR A 88 7.40 5.46 -7.13
CA THR A 88 8.72 5.49 -6.47
C THR A 88 9.76 4.81 -7.35
N SER A 89 11.00 4.68 -6.84
CA SER A 89 12.05 3.90 -7.52
C SER A 89 11.67 2.43 -7.73
N ASP A 90 10.75 1.90 -6.92
CA ASP A 90 10.28 0.51 -7.09
C ASP A 90 9.37 0.37 -8.32
N ILE A 91 8.59 1.40 -8.64
CA ILE A 91 7.80 1.41 -9.90
C ILE A 91 8.72 1.39 -11.11
N LYS A 92 9.81 2.17 -11.12
CA LYS A 92 10.80 2.13 -12.19
C LYS A 92 11.42 0.74 -12.39
N ARG A 93 11.70 0.03 -11.29
CA ARG A 93 12.17 -1.37 -11.38
C ARG A 93 11.12 -2.31 -11.96
N ILE A 94 9.84 -2.09 -11.63
CA ILE A 94 8.74 -2.85 -12.25
C ILE A 94 8.69 -2.56 -13.76
N GLU A 95 8.80 -1.30 -14.17
CA GLU A 95 8.82 -0.86 -15.57
C GLU A 95 10.00 -1.49 -16.32
N GLU A 96 11.22 -1.46 -15.75
CA GLU A 96 12.42 -2.08 -16.32
C GLU A 96 12.21 -3.59 -16.55
N VAL A 97 11.68 -4.32 -15.56
CA VAL A 97 11.39 -5.74 -15.71
C VAL A 97 10.31 -5.99 -16.77
N VAL A 98 9.25 -5.18 -16.81
CA VAL A 98 8.16 -5.32 -17.79
C VAL A 98 8.65 -5.05 -19.20
N ASP A 99 9.55 -4.08 -19.40
CA ASP A 99 10.14 -3.73 -20.68
C ASP A 99 10.92 -4.90 -21.33
N GLU A 100 11.52 -5.79 -20.53
CA GLU A 100 12.18 -6.99 -21.03
C GLU A 100 11.21 -7.95 -21.72
N TYR A 101 9.91 -7.93 -21.35
CA TYR A 101 8.89 -8.85 -21.84
C TYR A 101 7.90 -8.25 -22.85
N LYS A 102 7.98 -6.95 -23.14
CA LYS A 102 6.97 -6.23 -23.97
C LYS A 102 6.79 -6.81 -25.37
N TYR A 103 7.82 -7.46 -25.93
CA TYR A 103 7.76 -8.12 -27.23
C TYR A 103 7.49 -9.63 -27.16
N SER A 104 7.44 -10.22 -25.96
CA SER A 104 7.20 -11.64 -25.74
C SER A 104 5.72 -11.97 -25.54
N MET A 105 4.87 -10.96 -25.44
CA MET A 105 3.44 -11.08 -25.25
C MET A 105 2.73 -10.14 -26.24
N LYS A 106 1.46 -10.43 -26.59
CA LYS A 106 0.66 -9.50 -27.41
C LYS A 106 0.47 -8.18 -26.69
N ARG A 107 0.39 -8.27 -25.34
CA ARG A 107 0.16 -7.12 -24.51
C ARG A 107 0.63 -7.32 -23.08
N ILE A 108 1.34 -6.34 -22.58
CA ILE A 108 1.65 -6.17 -21.17
C ILE A 108 1.45 -4.70 -20.78
N VAL A 109 0.71 -4.41 -19.72
CA VAL A 109 0.37 -3.05 -19.30
C VAL A 109 0.51 -2.92 -17.80
N ILE A 110 1.03 -1.79 -17.33
CA ILE A 110 1.15 -1.45 -15.91
C ILE A 110 0.02 -0.49 -15.53
N CYS A 111 -0.75 -0.83 -14.49
CA CYS A 111 -1.74 0.06 -13.90
C CYS A 111 -1.09 1.11 -13.02
N ASN A 112 -1.82 2.19 -12.75
CA ASN A 112 -1.38 3.20 -11.79
C ASN A 112 -1.32 2.63 -10.36
N THR A 113 -0.47 3.25 -9.53
CA THR A 113 -0.42 3.02 -8.07
C THR A 113 -1.72 3.45 -7.39
N LEU A 114 -1.82 3.31 -6.07
CA LEU A 114 -3.04 3.69 -5.33
C LEU A 114 -3.37 5.17 -5.55
N PHE A 115 -2.38 6.07 -5.45
CA PHE A 115 -2.51 7.47 -5.78
C PHE A 115 -1.87 7.78 -7.13
N SER A 116 -2.53 8.64 -7.88
CA SER A 116 -2.03 9.20 -9.14
C SER A 116 -1.01 10.31 -8.87
N ASP A 117 -0.10 10.51 -9.83
CA ASP A 117 0.81 11.68 -9.85
C ASP A 117 0.11 12.95 -10.39
N GLU A 118 -1.07 12.79 -11.01
CA GLU A 118 -1.90 13.92 -11.48
C GLU A 118 -2.65 14.55 -10.30
N GLU A 119 -2.50 15.86 -10.12
CA GLU A 119 -2.97 16.56 -8.92
C GLU A 119 -4.47 16.47 -8.69
N GLU A 120 -5.29 16.66 -9.72
CA GLU A 120 -6.75 16.58 -9.61
C GLU A 120 -7.21 15.17 -9.24
N VAL A 121 -6.59 14.14 -9.82
CA VAL A 121 -6.88 12.74 -9.53
C VAL A 121 -6.41 12.39 -8.12
N LEU A 122 -5.22 12.85 -7.71
CA LEU A 122 -4.69 12.67 -6.36
C LEU A 122 -5.63 13.23 -5.29
N ILE A 123 -6.15 14.46 -5.50
CA ILE A 123 -7.09 15.09 -4.57
C ILE A 123 -8.37 14.25 -4.46
N LYS A 124 -8.91 13.79 -5.58
CA LYS A 124 -10.11 12.94 -5.61
C LYS A 124 -9.87 11.62 -4.87
N GLU A 125 -8.81 10.92 -5.19
CA GLU A 125 -8.44 9.64 -4.56
C GLU A 125 -8.18 9.83 -3.05
N SER A 126 -7.52 10.92 -2.66
CA SER A 126 -7.28 11.24 -1.24
C SER A 126 -8.58 11.47 -0.47
N ASN A 127 -9.54 12.20 -1.04
CA ASN A 127 -10.84 12.40 -0.44
C ASN A 127 -11.63 11.07 -0.32
N GLU A 128 -11.55 10.21 -1.32
CA GLU A 128 -12.18 8.88 -1.30
C GLU A 128 -11.58 8.02 -0.18
N ILE A 129 -10.25 7.95 -0.10
CA ILE A 129 -9.55 7.20 0.95
C ILE A 129 -9.82 7.80 2.33
N ALA A 130 -9.84 9.13 2.47
CA ALA A 130 -10.20 9.78 3.73
C ALA A 130 -11.59 9.34 4.21
N ASN A 131 -12.57 9.26 3.30
CA ASN A 131 -13.91 8.75 3.62
C ASN A 131 -13.92 7.28 4.05
N ILE A 132 -13.01 6.45 3.50
CA ILE A 132 -12.92 5.02 3.80
C ILE A 132 -12.26 4.78 5.16
N ILE A 133 -11.17 5.50 5.45
CA ILE A 133 -10.41 5.29 6.69
C ILE A 133 -10.97 6.08 7.88
N TRP A 134 -11.83 7.07 7.62
CA TRP A 134 -12.49 7.82 8.66
C TRP A 134 -13.58 6.99 9.33
N ASP A 135 -13.70 7.13 10.64
CA ASP A 135 -14.74 6.51 11.46
C ASP A 135 -15.37 7.60 12.33
N ASP A 136 -16.65 7.85 12.16
CA ASP A 136 -17.40 8.86 12.91
C ASP A 136 -17.46 8.55 14.43
N SER A 137 -17.18 7.30 14.82
CA SER A 137 -17.04 6.89 16.22
C SER A 137 -15.69 7.23 16.84
N GLU A 138 -14.73 7.77 16.07
CA GLU A 138 -13.37 8.11 16.54
C GLU A 138 -13.43 9.19 17.63
N LYS A 139 -12.85 8.87 18.78
CA LYS A 139 -12.89 9.74 19.97
C LYS A 139 -11.59 10.52 20.18
N ASN A 140 -10.49 10.00 19.66
CA ASN A 140 -9.15 10.54 19.85
C ASN A 140 -8.74 11.40 18.65
N ASP A 141 -7.74 12.24 18.84
CA ASP A 141 -7.01 12.83 17.73
C ASP A 141 -6.26 11.74 16.95
N ILE A 142 -5.86 12.00 15.72
CA ILE A 142 -5.36 11.00 14.81
C ILE A 142 -3.88 11.27 14.49
N LEU A 143 -3.06 10.23 14.54
CA LEU A 143 -1.74 10.21 13.91
C LEU A 143 -1.77 9.27 12.72
N LEU A 144 -1.69 9.82 11.51
CA LEU A 144 -1.49 9.07 10.28
C LEU A 144 -0.04 8.62 10.19
N VAL A 145 0.17 7.34 9.90
CA VAL A 145 1.50 6.75 9.85
C VAL A 145 1.76 6.17 8.47
N GLY A 146 2.74 6.74 7.76
CA GLY A 146 3.13 6.32 6.42
C GLY A 146 4.57 5.82 6.35
N HIS A 147 4.94 5.22 5.21
CA HIS A 147 6.33 4.83 4.96
C HIS A 147 7.20 6.06 4.70
N GLY A 148 6.69 7.00 3.93
CA GLY A 148 7.48 8.13 3.45
C GLY A 148 8.44 7.74 2.33
N SER A 149 9.27 8.68 1.93
CA SER A 149 10.37 8.49 0.98
C SER A 149 11.39 9.60 1.15
N LYS A 150 12.66 9.28 0.86
CA LYS A 150 13.75 10.25 0.84
C LYS A 150 13.69 11.22 -0.34
N LYS A 151 12.87 10.95 -1.35
CA LYS A 151 12.72 11.76 -2.57
C LYS A 151 11.27 12.19 -2.76
N ASN A 152 10.99 13.49 -2.61
CA ASN A 152 9.79 14.25 -3.10
C ASN A 152 8.38 13.61 -2.96
N SER A 153 8.18 12.62 -2.12
CA SER A 153 6.86 11.98 -1.96
C SER A 153 5.97 12.60 -0.88
N ASN A 154 6.42 13.69 -0.26
CA ASN A 154 5.69 14.34 0.84
C ASN A 154 4.35 14.91 0.38
N LYS A 155 4.23 15.38 -0.88
CA LYS A 155 2.99 15.95 -1.43
C LYS A 155 1.78 15.02 -1.26
N ILE A 156 1.94 13.72 -1.55
CA ILE A 156 0.84 12.75 -1.42
C ILE A 156 0.40 12.61 0.04
N TYR A 157 1.37 12.56 0.96
CA TYR A 157 1.06 12.48 2.38
C TYR A 157 0.42 13.77 2.90
N ASP A 158 0.81 14.94 2.38
CA ASP A 158 0.18 16.21 2.74
C ASP A 158 -1.27 16.25 2.24
N VAL A 159 -1.52 15.85 0.98
CA VAL A 159 -2.87 15.85 0.39
C VAL A 159 -3.81 14.90 1.11
N ILE A 160 -3.38 13.66 1.40
CA ILE A 160 -4.22 12.72 2.17
C ILE A 160 -4.46 13.18 3.61
N THR A 161 -3.46 13.79 4.25
CA THR A 161 -3.61 14.32 5.60
C THR A 161 -4.64 15.46 5.62
N GLU A 162 -4.57 16.36 4.64
CA GLU A 162 -5.54 17.45 4.51
C GLU A 162 -6.95 16.91 4.20
N ALA A 163 -7.07 15.91 3.34
CA ALA A 163 -8.36 15.26 3.07
C ALA A 163 -8.98 14.65 4.35
N VAL A 164 -8.16 14.03 5.21
CA VAL A 164 -8.63 13.49 6.49
C VAL A 164 -8.96 14.63 7.46
N ARG A 165 -8.19 15.71 7.51
CA ARG A 165 -8.49 16.90 8.31
C ARG A 165 -9.83 17.51 7.95
N ASN A 166 -10.10 17.69 6.66
CA ASN A 166 -11.36 18.26 6.16
C ASN A 166 -12.57 17.37 6.46
N LYS A 167 -12.39 16.09 6.65
CA LYS A 167 -13.43 15.13 7.01
C LYS A 167 -13.61 15.01 8.52
N SER A 168 -12.54 15.20 9.27
CA SER A 168 -12.46 14.96 10.70
C SER A 168 -12.89 16.18 11.52
N ASN A 169 -13.54 15.93 12.65
CA ASN A 169 -13.70 16.91 13.73
C ASN A 169 -12.57 16.82 14.79
N LYS A 170 -11.51 16.02 14.51
CA LYS A 170 -10.36 15.80 15.36
C LYS A 170 -9.11 16.42 14.75
N LYS A 171 -8.09 16.65 15.58
CA LYS A 171 -6.78 17.03 15.09
C LYS A 171 -6.14 15.83 14.39
N VAL A 172 -5.47 16.09 13.25
CA VAL A 172 -4.86 15.06 12.42
C VAL A 172 -3.40 15.43 12.19
N TYR A 173 -2.52 14.56 12.64
CA TYR A 173 -1.07 14.65 12.51
C TYR A 173 -0.57 13.61 11.52
N LEU A 174 0.63 13.80 11.03
CA LEU A 174 1.29 12.89 10.10
C LEU A 174 2.72 12.60 10.56
N ALA A 175 3.10 11.34 10.54
CA ALA A 175 4.51 10.94 10.62
C ALA A 175 4.83 9.83 9.62
N THR A 176 6.05 9.84 9.10
CA THR A 176 6.56 8.83 8.16
C THR A 176 7.85 8.22 8.66
N LEU A 177 8.11 6.94 8.29
CA LEU A 177 9.33 6.24 8.67
C LEU A 177 10.56 6.82 7.97
N GLU A 178 10.37 7.34 6.76
CA GLU A 178 11.42 7.95 5.96
C GLU A 178 10.99 9.34 5.47
N GLY A 179 11.98 10.24 5.24
CA GLY A 179 11.74 11.57 4.72
C GLY A 179 11.59 12.64 5.80
N GLU A 180 10.94 13.76 5.46
CA GLU A 180 10.93 14.98 6.27
C GLU A 180 9.84 15.01 7.36
N LYS A 181 8.79 14.20 7.21
CA LYS A 181 7.67 14.14 8.19
C LYS A 181 8.01 13.18 9.32
N THR A 182 8.98 13.56 10.13
CA THR A 182 9.48 12.69 11.21
C THR A 182 8.50 12.57 12.37
N LEU A 183 8.64 11.49 13.16
CA LEU A 183 7.87 11.34 14.39
C LEU A 183 8.12 12.48 15.39
N ASP A 184 9.37 12.95 15.48
CA ASP A 184 9.73 14.00 16.44
C ASP A 184 9.01 15.32 16.13
N LEU A 185 8.90 15.70 14.83
CA LEU A 185 8.11 16.86 14.41
C LEU A 185 6.62 16.68 14.72
N ALA A 186 6.09 15.49 14.49
CA ALA A 186 4.70 15.20 14.84
C ALA A 186 4.46 15.30 16.36
N ILE A 187 5.39 14.81 17.18
CA ILE A 187 5.31 14.92 18.63
C ILE A 187 5.34 16.39 19.08
N GLU A 188 6.16 17.24 18.47
CA GLU A 188 6.20 18.68 18.78
C GLU A 188 4.85 19.34 18.49
N GLU A 189 4.21 19.05 17.36
CA GLU A 189 2.86 19.55 17.02
C GLU A 189 1.80 19.04 18.02
N ILE A 190 1.83 17.73 18.33
CA ILE A 190 0.92 17.08 19.26
C ILE A 190 0.99 17.73 20.67
N LEU A 191 2.21 17.98 21.15
CA LEU A 191 2.42 18.62 22.45
C LEU A 191 2.00 20.08 22.46
N LYS A 192 2.28 20.83 21.40
CA LYS A 192 1.84 22.21 21.23
C LYS A 192 0.31 22.34 21.25
N ASP A 193 -0.36 21.35 20.72
CA ASP A 193 -1.82 21.28 20.66
C ASP A 193 -2.47 20.73 21.95
N ASP A 194 -1.66 20.38 22.96
CA ASP A 194 -2.08 19.75 24.22
C ASP A 194 -2.90 18.46 24.03
N THR A 195 -2.67 17.72 22.94
CA THR A 195 -3.33 16.45 22.66
C THR A 195 -2.88 15.38 23.66
N LYS A 196 -3.85 14.68 24.27
CA LYS A 196 -3.59 13.66 25.30
C LYS A 196 -3.85 12.23 24.82
N LYS A 197 -4.66 12.06 23.77
CA LYS A 197 -5.06 10.74 23.26
C LYS A 197 -4.99 10.72 21.73
N LEU A 198 -4.32 9.70 21.22
CA LEU A 198 -4.13 9.50 19.78
C LEU A 198 -4.64 8.13 19.34
N THR A 199 -5.25 8.09 18.17
CA THR A 199 -5.40 6.86 17.39
C THR A 199 -4.39 6.87 16.25
N LEU A 200 -3.51 5.89 16.21
CA LEU A 200 -2.57 5.67 15.10
C LEU A 200 -3.29 4.96 13.96
N LYS A 201 -3.39 5.59 12.80
CA LYS A 201 -3.99 4.99 11.59
C LYS A 201 -2.93 4.75 10.52
N SER A 202 -2.88 3.54 10.01
CA SER A 202 -1.88 3.10 9.05
C SER A 202 -2.23 3.53 7.62
N LEU A 203 -1.28 4.17 6.94
CA LEU A 203 -1.30 4.41 5.49
C LEU A 203 -0.43 3.40 4.72
N PHE A 204 -0.23 2.20 5.25
CA PHE A 204 0.49 1.13 4.57
C PHE A 204 -0.49 0.26 3.78
N ILE A 205 -0.09 -0.15 2.59
CA ILE A 205 -0.85 -1.12 1.78
C ILE A 205 -0.90 -2.47 2.49
N ILE A 206 0.26 -2.92 2.99
CA ILE A 206 0.46 -4.18 3.70
C ILE A 206 1.16 -3.87 5.01
N PRO A 207 0.70 -4.37 6.16
CA PRO A 207 1.42 -4.21 7.41
C PRO A 207 2.69 -5.08 7.38
N GLY A 208 3.83 -4.47 7.15
CA GLY A 208 5.13 -5.14 7.25
C GLY A 208 5.51 -5.41 8.72
N LYS A 209 6.22 -6.52 8.97
CA LYS A 209 6.66 -6.85 10.33
C LYS A 209 7.54 -5.76 10.94
N HIS A 210 8.49 -5.21 10.18
CA HIS A 210 9.36 -4.12 10.65
C HIS A 210 8.60 -2.83 10.95
N VAL A 211 7.50 -2.58 10.24
CA VAL A 211 6.62 -1.44 10.50
C VAL A 211 5.88 -1.66 11.81
N ILE A 212 5.33 -2.86 12.00
CA ILE A 212 4.63 -3.23 13.24
C ILE A 212 5.60 -3.21 14.42
N ASP A 213 6.77 -3.82 14.30
CA ASP A 213 7.76 -3.90 15.37
C ASP A 213 8.34 -2.50 15.68
N GLY A 214 8.68 -1.68 14.68
CA GLY A 214 9.21 -0.33 14.87
C GLY A 214 8.17 0.65 15.40
N ILE A 215 6.90 0.48 15.08
CA ILE A 215 5.82 1.34 15.58
C ILE A 215 5.31 0.86 16.94
N LEU A 216 5.28 -0.47 17.21
CA LEU A 216 4.52 -1.04 18.30
C LEU A 216 5.33 -1.85 19.32
N ASN A 217 6.37 -2.58 18.91
CA ASN A 217 6.86 -3.72 19.69
C ASN A 217 8.32 -3.62 20.17
N SER A 218 9.04 -2.55 19.88
CA SER A 218 10.40 -2.35 20.40
C SER A 218 10.46 -1.34 21.53
N ASN A 219 11.47 -1.43 22.40
CA ASN A 219 11.70 -0.46 23.47
C ASN A 219 11.95 0.99 22.95
N ASP A 220 12.33 1.12 21.67
CA ASP A 220 12.48 2.38 20.94
C ASP A 220 11.34 2.60 19.92
N SER A 221 10.21 1.91 20.10
CA SER A 221 9.06 2.05 19.20
C SER A 221 8.47 3.45 19.26
N TRP A 222 7.79 3.84 18.19
CA TRP A 222 7.02 5.08 18.15
C TRP A 222 6.00 5.15 19.29
N SER A 223 5.39 4.00 19.59
CA SER A 223 4.45 3.82 20.70
C SER A 223 5.06 4.24 22.03
N GLU A 224 6.28 3.76 22.35
CA GLU A 224 6.95 4.09 23.60
C GLU A 224 7.41 5.54 23.64
N LYS A 225 7.93 6.09 22.53
CA LYS A 225 8.30 7.50 22.44
C LYS A 225 7.12 8.43 22.69
N ILE A 226 5.95 8.15 22.10
CA ILE A 226 4.74 8.95 22.30
C ILE A 226 4.23 8.82 23.73
N LYS A 227 4.15 7.60 24.27
CA LYS A 227 3.73 7.35 25.67
C LYS A 227 4.64 8.03 26.69
N SER A 228 5.95 8.07 26.43
CA SER A 228 6.91 8.76 27.32
C SER A 228 6.65 10.25 27.45
N LYS A 229 5.86 10.85 26.53
CA LYS A 229 5.38 12.24 26.58
C LYS A 229 4.03 12.39 27.28
N GLY A 230 3.51 11.34 27.90
CA GLY A 230 2.22 11.35 28.60
C GLY A 230 0.99 11.29 27.69
N ILE A 231 1.17 10.80 26.46
CA ILE A 231 0.10 10.68 25.45
C ILE A 231 -0.39 9.23 25.40
N GLU A 232 -1.68 9.03 25.60
CA GLU A 232 -2.33 7.71 25.43
C GLU A 232 -2.47 7.36 23.96
N ILE A 233 -2.21 6.09 23.59
CA ILE A 233 -2.26 5.62 22.21
C ILE A 233 -3.24 4.48 22.07
N THR A 234 -4.10 4.58 21.06
CA THR A 234 -4.87 3.48 20.48
C THR A 234 -4.31 3.16 19.10
N ILE A 235 -4.23 1.89 18.73
CA ILE A 235 -3.69 1.48 17.43
C ILE A 235 -4.83 1.01 16.54
N GLY A 236 -4.98 1.67 15.39
CA GLY A 236 -5.88 1.24 14.34
C GLY A 236 -5.43 -0.11 13.76
N LYS A 237 -6.37 -1.05 13.67
CA LYS A 237 -6.07 -2.44 13.35
C LYS A 237 -5.88 -2.72 11.86
N LYS A 238 -6.30 -1.80 10.97
CA LYS A 238 -6.37 -2.05 9.53
C LYS A 238 -5.23 -1.36 8.77
N SER A 239 -4.62 -2.07 7.83
CA SER A 239 -3.88 -1.50 6.71
C SER A 239 -4.83 -1.20 5.55
N LEU A 240 -4.35 -0.46 4.53
CA LEU A 240 -5.22 0.03 3.46
C LEU A 240 -5.94 -1.09 2.70
N LEU A 241 -5.26 -2.18 2.31
CA LEU A 241 -5.92 -3.29 1.61
C LEU A 241 -6.91 -4.11 2.46
N GLN A 242 -6.97 -3.89 3.78
CA GLN A 242 -7.99 -4.53 4.62
C GLN A 242 -9.35 -3.80 4.57
N TYR A 243 -9.41 -2.63 3.92
CA TYR A 243 -10.67 -1.97 3.61
C TYR A 243 -11.17 -2.44 2.24
N GLU A 244 -12.37 -3.01 2.21
CA GLU A 244 -13.02 -3.50 0.98
C GLU A 244 -13.08 -2.42 -0.10
N LYS A 245 -13.52 -1.22 0.24
CA LYS A 245 -13.60 -0.09 -0.69
C LYS A 245 -12.26 0.32 -1.31
N ILE A 246 -11.14 0.13 -0.61
CA ILE A 246 -9.80 0.35 -1.20
C ILE A 246 -9.48 -0.76 -2.21
N ARG A 247 -9.88 -2.00 -1.95
CA ARG A 247 -9.73 -3.09 -2.93
C ARG A 247 -10.61 -2.86 -4.17
N GLU A 248 -11.83 -2.33 -4.00
CA GLU A 248 -12.69 -1.90 -5.12
C GLU A 248 -12.03 -0.79 -5.97
N MET A 249 -11.28 0.14 -5.35
CA MET A 249 -10.50 1.14 -6.11
C MET A 249 -9.44 0.46 -7.01
N TYR A 250 -8.73 -0.55 -6.53
CA TYR A 250 -7.80 -1.33 -7.35
C TYR A 250 -8.49 -2.09 -8.47
N ILE A 251 -9.63 -2.73 -8.19
CA ILE A 251 -10.45 -3.41 -9.22
C ILE A 251 -10.87 -2.41 -10.30
N THR A 252 -11.30 -1.21 -9.90
CA THR A 252 -11.69 -0.15 -10.83
C THR A 252 -10.52 0.29 -11.71
N LYS A 253 -9.31 0.49 -11.14
CA LYS A 253 -8.10 0.84 -11.89
C LYS A 253 -7.76 -0.23 -12.94
N ILE A 254 -7.77 -1.50 -12.55
CA ILE A 254 -7.53 -2.63 -13.46
C ILE A 254 -8.58 -2.65 -14.58
N ASN A 255 -9.87 -2.52 -14.23
CA ASN A 255 -10.96 -2.56 -15.19
C ASN A 255 -10.91 -1.40 -16.18
N ASN A 256 -10.52 -0.21 -15.74
CA ASN A 256 -10.32 0.95 -16.63
C ASN A 256 -9.19 0.70 -17.64
N VAL A 257 -8.09 0.08 -17.22
CA VAL A 257 -7.02 -0.33 -18.13
C VAL A 257 -7.55 -1.36 -19.15
N ILE A 258 -8.34 -2.34 -18.72
CA ILE A 258 -8.95 -3.35 -19.60
C ILE A 258 -9.89 -2.70 -20.62
N ARG A 259 -10.72 -1.74 -20.22
CA ARG A 259 -11.71 -1.06 -21.08
C ARG A 259 -11.10 -0.10 -22.08
N ASN A 260 -10.08 0.64 -21.67
CA ASN A 260 -9.40 1.62 -22.56
C ASN A 260 -8.57 0.95 -23.66
N ILE A 261 -8.66 -0.33 -23.77
CA ILE A 261 -7.94 -1.23 -24.66
C ILE A 261 -8.84 -1.73 -25.82
N LYS A 262 -10.12 -1.58 -25.68
CA LYS A 262 -11.08 -1.87 -26.75
C LYS A 262 -11.22 -0.67 -27.69
#